data_16fe85975b9aaf4e9faa56f22ec846bd
#
_entry.id   16fe85975b9aaf4e9faa56f22ec846bd
#
_cell.length_a   1.000
_cell.length_b   1.000
_cell.length_c   1.000
_cell.angle_alpha   90.00
_cell.angle_beta   90.00
_cell.angle_gamma   90.00
#
_symmetry.space_group_name_H-M   'P 1'
#
loop_
_entity.id
_entity.type
_entity.pdbx_description
1 polymer ?
#
loop_
_entity_poly.entity_id
_entity_poly.type
_entity_poly.pdbx_seq_one_letter_code
_entity_poly.pdbx_strand_id
1 'polypeptide(L)'
;MKKFNLKIKAIGLVLAAVLLIFISPAVKASAQETVYLGGFVTGFEIKTDGVFVIGVSDVVTENGVKSPSKDTGVMSGDTLLFVGETKINTPYDIEVALKNYKSGKVVLRLKRDGNEIIKEVVPEKDLSGKFRLGLFVRDGASGIGTVTFVKKDGEFTALGHPVCEKEKITEASGGNLYRCSVFGVSKGERGKAGELKGVFVGDAPIGTIRKNTEQGIKGVMNKNFDKSSLSEIETGEASIGEAAIIATIDGVKREEFKIVIVKNDKNKKTRNYLIKITDKRLISVAGGIVQGMSGSPIVQNGKLVGAVTHVFVNDPTRGYGISIANML
;
A
#
# COMPACT_ATOMS: atom_id res chain seq x y z
N MET A 1 53.19 7.74 -52.67
CA MET A 1 51.91 7.01 -52.33
C MET A 1 51.91 6.33 -50.95
N LYS A 2 52.99 5.67 -50.46
CA LYS A 2 52.97 4.99 -49.14
C LYS A 2 52.78 5.91 -47.89
N LYS A 3 53.27 7.15 -47.89
CA LYS A 3 53.13 8.11 -46.76
C LYS A 3 51.72 8.72 -46.66
N PHE A 4 50.96 8.79 -47.78
CA PHE A 4 49.60 9.33 -47.80
C PHE A 4 48.59 8.33 -47.18
N ASN A 5 48.76 7.05 -47.48
CA ASN A 5 47.94 5.97 -46.92
C ASN A 5 48.12 5.78 -45.40
N LEU A 6 49.29 6.11 -44.85
CA LEU A 6 49.57 6.02 -43.42
C LEU A 6 48.86 7.09 -42.61
N LYS A 7 48.75 8.33 -43.18
CA LYS A 7 48.02 9.46 -42.57
C LYS A 7 46.48 9.21 -42.55
N ILE A 8 45.95 8.63 -43.61
CA ILE A 8 44.49 8.30 -43.69
C ILE A 8 44.14 7.20 -42.68
N LYS A 9 44.98 6.18 -42.52
CA LYS A 9 44.80 5.13 -41.49
C LYS A 9 44.89 5.68 -40.07
N ALA A 10 45.82 6.61 -39.82
CA ALA A 10 45.94 7.24 -38.49
C ALA A 10 44.73 8.13 -38.16
N ILE A 11 44.20 8.90 -39.13
CA ILE A 11 43.00 9.72 -38.95
C ILE A 11 41.77 8.83 -38.70
N GLY A 12 41.64 7.71 -39.45
CA GLY A 12 40.55 6.75 -39.27
C GLY A 12 40.58 6.10 -37.88
N LEU A 13 41.78 5.79 -37.33
CA LEU A 13 41.91 5.20 -35.98
C LEU A 13 41.55 6.22 -34.90
N VAL A 14 41.92 7.50 -35.07
CA VAL A 14 41.59 8.58 -34.13
C VAL A 14 40.08 8.86 -34.13
N LEU A 15 39.42 8.89 -35.34
CA LEU A 15 37.99 9.03 -35.44
C LEU A 15 37.22 7.85 -34.79
N ALA A 16 37.68 6.60 -34.96
CA ALA A 16 37.10 5.43 -34.34
C ALA A 16 37.28 5.45 -32.81
N ALA A 17 38.43 5.91 -32.29
CA ALA A 17 38.64 6.07 -30.85
C ALA A 17 37.75 7.18 -30.25
N VAL A 18 37.53 8.29 -30.97
CA VAL A 18 36.63 9.37 -30.54
C VAL A 18 35.16 8.92 -30.57
N LEU A 19 34.76 8.09 -31.55
CA LEU A 19 33.38 7.54 -31.59
C LEU A 19 33.14 6.55 -30.43
N LEU A 20 34.13 5.78 -30.02
CA LEU A 20 34.03 4.84 -28.87
C LEU A 20 33.87 5.56 -27.53
N ILE A 21 34.32 6.81 -27.40
CA ILE A 21 34.16 7.60 -26.17
C ILE A 21 32.68 8.10 -26.02
N PHE A 22 31.97 8.27 -27.15
CA PHE A 22 30.56 8.69 -27.13
C PHE A 22 29.56 7.55 -26.98
N ILE A 23 29.99 6.26 -27.01
CA ILE A 23 29.16 5.08 -26.73
C ILE A 23 29.41 4.57 -25.32
N SER A 24 29.75 5.42 -24.38
CA SER A 24 29.60 5.07 -22.98
C SER A 24 28.13 4.86 -22.71
N PRO A 25 27.67 3.65 -22.31
CA PRO A 25 26.30 3.50 -21.88
C PRO A 25 26.13 4.53 -20.76
N ALA A 26 25.18 5.44 -20.90
CA ALA A 26 24.76 6.33 -19.84
C ALA A 26 24.35 5.39 -18.70
N VAL A 27 25.28 5.10 -17.79
CA VAL A 27 24.93 4.53 -16.50
C VAL A 27 23.94 5.54 -15.95
N LYS A 28 22.65 5.17 -15.91
CA LYS A 28 21.65 5.91 -15.17
C LYS A 28 22.16 5.93 -13.73
N ALA A 29 22.94 6.94 -13.39
CA ALA A 29 23.20 7.27 -12.02
C ALA A 29 21.79 7.51 -11.44
N SER A 30 21.34 6.61 -10.61
CA SER A 30 20.13 6.82 -9.81
C SER A 30 20.36 8.16 -9.12
N ALA A 31 19.59 9.18 -9.53
CA ALA A 31 19.73 10.50 -8.94
C ALA A 31 19.54 10.33 -7.43
N GLN A 32 20.60 10.64 -6.69
CA GLN A 32 20.59 10.56 -5.25
C GLN A 32 19.65 11.66 -4.75
N GLU A 33 18.48 11.28 -4.26
CA GLU A 33 17.46 12.21 -3.79
C GLU A 33 17.56 12.32 -2.27
N THR A 34 17.43 13.55 -1.73
CA THR A 34 17.32 13.78 -0.29
C THR A 34 15.85 13.85 0.09
N VAL A 35 15.45 13.06 1.06
CA VAL A 35 14.08 12.96 1.57
C VAL A 35 14.06 13.04 3.10
N TYR A 36 12.90 13.26 3.69
CA TYR A 36 12.70 13.13 5.13
C TYR A 36 12.45 11.66 5.48
N LEU A 37 13.24 11.12 6.41
CA LEU A 37 13.14 9.74 6.88
C LEU A 37 11.85 9.51 7.65
N GLY A 38 11.04 8.56 7.21
CA GLY A 38 9.82 8.12 7.87
C GLY A 38 10.07 7.20 9.08
N GLY A 39 9.45 6.04 9.10
CA GLY A 39 9.51 5.07 10.20
C GLY A 39 8.46 5.29 11.28
N PHE A 40 7.59 6.28 11.12
CA PHE A 40 6.47 6.48 12.02
C PHE A 40 5.25 5.71 11.51
N VAL A 41 4.54 5.10 12.48
CA VAL A 41 3.30 4.38 12.23
C VAL A 41 2.16 5.34 11.91
N THR A 42 1.30 4.95 10.99
CA THR A 42 0.11 5.70 10.59
C THR A 42 -1.08 4.78 10.44
N GLY A 43 -2.28 5.32 10.69
CA GLY A 43 -3.51 4.75 10.20
C GLY A 43 -3.78 5.25 8.78
N PHE A 44 -4.29 4.39 7.92
CA PHE A 44 -4.72 4.78 6.59
C PHE A 44 -6.16 4.34 6.31
N GLU A 45 -6.86 5.15 5.55
CA GLU A 45 -8.17 4.85 4.99
C GLU A 45 -8.14 5.11 3.49
N ILE A 46 -8.28 4.06 2.69
CA ILE A 46 -8.38 4.17 1.23
C ILE A 46 -9.85 4.20 0.87
N LYS A 47 -10.27 5.26 0.19
CA LYS A 47 -11.61 5.37 -0.40
C LYS A 47 -11.60 4.75 -1.79
N THR A 48 -12.71 4.11 -2.15
CA THR A 48 -12.92 3.49 -3.46
C THR A 48 -14.11 4.13 -4.15
N ASP A 49 -14.18 4.04 -5.47
CA ASP A 49 -15.43 4.30 -6.16
C ASP A 49 -16.35 3.09 -5.94
N GLY A 50 -17.46 3.33 -5.21
CA GLY A 50 -18.38 2.28 -4.82
C GLY A 50 -18.02 1.56 -3.51
N VAL A 51 -18.84 0.60 -3.12
CA VAL A 51 -18.64 -0.24 -1.93
C VAL A 51 -18.40 -1.69 -2.33
N PHE A 52 -17.51 -2.37 -1.62
CA PHE A 52 -17.23 -3.78 -1.87
C PHE A 52 -18.33 -4.67 -1.35
N VAL A 53 -18.81 -5.58 -2.17
CA VAL A 53 -19.70 -6.68 -1.76
C VAL A 53 -18.86 -7.76 -1.11
N ILE A 54 -18.99 -7.93 0.20
CA ILE A 54 -18.33 -8.98 0.98
C ILE A 54 -19.06 -10.30 0.79
N GLY A 55 -20.39 -10.24 0.66
CA GLY A 55 -21.24 -11.40 0.44
C GLY A 55 -22.70 -11.03 0.35
N VAL A 56 -23.53 -12.01 0.06
CA VAL A 56 -24.98 -11.91 0.17
C VAL A 56 -25.41 -12.23 1.61
N SER A 57 -26.50 -11.63 2.05
CA SER A 57 -27.08 -11.84 3.38
C SER A 57 -28.56 -12.06 3.31
N ASP A 58 -29.08 -12.71 4.32
CA ASP A 58 -30.51 -12.80 4.52
C ASP A 58 -31.08 -11.52 5.16
N VAL A 59 -32.34 -11.27 4.92
CA VAL A 59 -33.12 -10.20 5.50
C VAL A 59 -34.30 -10.82 6.29
N VAL A 60 -34.37 -10.52 7.58
CA VAL A 60 -35.48 -10.95 8.42
C VAL A 60 -36.63 -10.00 8.19
N THR A 61 -37.76 -10.52 7.69
CA THR A 61 -38.96 -9.77 7.37
C THR A 61 -40.15 -10.23 8.26
N GLU A 62 -41.25 -9.52 8.25
CA GLU A 62 -42.50 -9.97 8.94
C GLU A 62 -43.02 -11.33 8.42
N ASN A 63 -42.69 -11.67 7.17
CA ASN A 63 -43.11 -12.91 6.49
C ASN A 63 -42.02 -13.99 6.47
N GLY A 64 -41.05 -13.93 7.39
CA GLY A 64 -39.94 -14.88 7.50
C GLY A 64 -38.64 -14.34 6.88
N VAL A 65 -37.67 -15.24 6.70
CA VAL A 65 -36.35 -14.91 6.18
C VAL A 65 -36.36 -14.89 4.66
N LYS A 66 -35.85 -13.83 4.05
CA LYS A 66 -35.71 -13.64 2.61
C LYS A 66 -34.27 -13.37 2.23
N SER A 67 -33.88 -13.73 1.02
CA SER A 67 -32.51 -13.55 0.49
C SER A 67 -32.56 -12.78 -0.83
N PRO A 68 -32.75 -11.44 -0.81
CA PRO A 68 -33.04 -10.64 -2.01
C PRO A 68 -32.00 -10.76 -3.11
N SER A 69 -30.73 -10.81 -2.76
CA SER A 69 -29.61 -10.88 -3.70
C SER A 69 -29.16 -12.30 -4.03
N LYS A 70 -29.74 -13.33 -3.40
CA LYS A 70 -29.48 -14.73 -3.76
C LYS A 70 -29.93 -14.99 -5.18
N ASP A 71 -29.17 -15.74 -5.93
CA ASP A 71 -29.50 -16.14 -7.32
C ASP A 71 -29.60 -14.98 -8.35
N THR A 72 -29.32 -13.74 -7.95
CA THR A 72 -29.25 -12.58 -8.86
C THR A 72 -27.93 -12.50 -9.63
N GLY A 73 -26.96 -13.28 -9.21
CA GLY A 73 -25.61 -13.27 -9.75
C GLY A 73 -24.72 -12.15 -9.21
N VAL A 74 -25.15 -11.44 -8.16
CA VAL A 74 -24.30 -10.59 -7.33
C VAL A 74 -23.44 -11.51 -6.46
N MET A 75 -22.14 -11.28 -6.36
CA MET A 75 -21.23 -12.12 -5.59
C MET A 75 -20.18 -11.32 -4.83
N SER A 76 -19.58 -12.00 -3.86
CA SER A 76 -18.45 -11.44 -3.12
C SER A 76 -17.30 -11.07 -4.04
N GLY A 77 -16.76 -9.87 -3.89
CA GLY A 77 -15.72 -9.29 -4.75
C GLY A 77 -16.23 -8.33 -5.82
N ASP A 78 -17.54 -8.20 -5.99
CA ASP A 78 -18.12 -7.12 -6.77
C ASP A 78 -17.94 -5.78 -6.05
N THR A 79 -17.86 -4.70 -6.83
CA THR A 79 -17.96 -3.33 -6.30
C THR A 79 -19.30 -2.74 -6.74
N LEU A 80 -20.16 -2.39 -5.81
CA LEU A 80 -21.46 -1.75 -6.09
C LEU A 80 -21.24 -0.26 -6.32
N LEU A 81 -21.51 0.19 -7.54
CA LEU A 81 -21.32 1.57 -8.00
C LEU A 81 -22.60 2.39 -7.92
N PHE A 82 -23.74 1.79 -8.27
CA PHE A 82 -25.05 2.45 -8.27
C PHE A 82 -26.16 1.52 -7.84
N VAL A 83 -27.16 2.11 -7.18
CA VAL A 83 -28.47 1.51 -6.89
C VAL A 83 -29.53 2.41 -7.54
N GLY A 84 -30.14 1.92 -8.63
CA GLY A 84 -30.92 2.77 -9.52
C GLY A 84 -30.05 3.89 -10.08
N GLU A 85 -30.48 5.14 -9.93
CA GLU A 85 -29.73 6.34 -10.36
C GLU A 85 -28.80 6.89 -9.27
N THR A 86 -28.85 6.34 -8.04
CA THR A 86 -28.05 6.84 -6.91
C THR A 86 -26.65 6.26 -6.95
N LYS A 87 -25.63 7.12 -7.03
CA LYS A 87 -24.23 6.71 -6.89
C LYS A 87 -23.97 6.29 -5.45
N ILE A 88 -23.26 5.17 -5.29
CA ILE A 88 -22.92 4.58 -4.00
C ILE A 88 -21.43 4.80 -3.75
N ASN A 89 -21.08 5.47 -2.67
CA ASN A 89 -19.71 5.65 -2.19
C ASN A 89 -19.54 5.09 -0.77
N THR A 90 -20.65 5.00 -0.02
CA THR A 90 -20.70 4.47 1.34
C THR A 90 -21.86 3.48 1.49
N PRO A 91 -21.84 2.59 2.49
CA PRO A 91 -22.99 1.72 2.79
C PRO A 91 -24.27 2.51 3.09
N TYR A 92 -24.17 3.71 3.64
CA TYR A 92 -25.31 4.59 3.91
C TYR A 92 -26.03 5.04 2.64
N ASP A 93 -25.30 5.23 1.54
CA ASP A 93 -25.91 5.65 0.26
C ASP A 93 -26.90 4.62 -0.27
N ILE A 94 -26.74 3.33 0.09
CA ILE A 94 -27.71 2.27 -0.23
C ILE A 94 -29.04 2.53 0.49
N GLU A 95 -28.99 2.93 1.76
CA GLU A 95 -30.23 3.28 2.50
C GLU A 95 -30.90 4.51 1.88
N VAL A 96 -30.13 5.51 1.47
CA VAL A 96 -30.64 6.70 0.78
C VAL A 96 -31.28 6.32 -0.54
N ALA A 97 -30.63 5.48 -1.34
CA ALA A 97 -31.15 5.03 -2.63
C ALA A 97 -32.49 4.28 -2.50
N LEU A 98 -32.65 3.53 -1.43
CA LEU A 98 -33.88 2.74 -1.18
C LEU A 98 -34.94 3.50 -0.40
N LYS A 99 -34.69 4.73 0.07
CA LYS A 99 -35.63 5.50 0.89
C LYS A 99 -37.01 5.70 0.24
N ASN A 100 -37.01 5.95 -1.07
CA ASN A 100 -38.23 6.20 -1.85
C ASN A 100 -38.66 4.99 -2.66
N TYR A 101 -38.04 3.83 -2.45
CA TYR A 101 -38.43 2.59 -3.12
C TYR A 101 -39.86 2.18 -2.68
N LYS A 102 -40.65 1.75 -3.64
CA LYS A 102 -42.04 1.29 -3.38
C LYS A 102 -42.21 -0.20 -3.67
N SER A 103 -41.86 -0.62 -4.86
CA SER A 103 -41.97 -2.00 -5.30
C SER A 103 -41.22 -2.24 -6.61
N GLY A 104 -41.00 -3.51 -6.96
CA GLY A 104 -40.41 -3.93 -8.22
C GLY A 104 -38.92 -4.23 -8.12
N LYS A 105 -38.25 -4.29 -9.26
CA LYS A 105 -36.82 -4.52 -9.34
C LYS A 105 -36.03 -3.22 -9.27
N VAL A 106 -34.91 -3.25 -8.56
CA VAL A 106 -33.93 -2.18 -8.55
C VAL A 106 -32.72 -2.64 -9.34
N VAL A 107 -32.25 -1.78 -10.24
CA VAL A 107 -31.06 -2.03 -11.05
C VAL A 107 -29.83 -1.71 -10.22
N LEU A 108 -28.91 -2.64 -10.15
CA LEU A 108 -27.59 -2.49 -9.55
C LEU A 108 -26.54 -2.40 -10.66
N ARG A 109 -25.74 -1.35 -10.69
CA ARG A 109 -24.52 -1.29 -11.50
C ARG A 109 -23.34 -1.66 -10.62
N LEU A 110 -22.65 -2.72 -11.01
CA LEU A 110 -21.50 -3.24 -10.26
C LEU A 110 -20.28 -3.30 -11.18
N LYS A 111 -19.08 -3.32 -10.58
CA LYS A 111 -17.81 -3.58 -11.26
C LYS A 111 -17.30 -4.95 -10.82
N ARG A 112 -17.00 -5.83 -11.77
CA ARG A 112 -16.37 -7.15 -11.55
C ARG A 112 -15.22 -7.32 -12.53
N ASP A 113 -14.02 -7.61 -12.02
CA ASP A 113 -12.82 -7.83 -12.83
C ASP A 113 -12.52 -6.69 -13.83
N GLY A 114 -12.79 -5.44 -13.40
CA GLY A 114 -12.61 -4.24 -14.23
C GLY A 114 -13.79 -3.90 -15.15
N ASN A 115 -14.75 -4.80 -15.34
CA ASN A 115 -15.90 -4.61 -16.22
C ASN A 115 -17.16 -4.21 -15.43
N GLU A 116 -17.94 -3.29 -15.99
CA GLU A 116 -19.28 -3.02 -15.46
C GLU A 116 -20.25 -4.14 -15.80
N ILE A 117 -21.04 -4.52 -14.80
CA ILE A 117 -22.14 -5.51 -14.94
C ILE A 117 -23.41 -4.93 -14.35
N ILE A 118 -24.55 -5.36 -14.88
CA ILE A 118 -25.88 -4.96 -14.41
C ILE A 118 -26.57 -6.18 -13.81
N LYS A 119 -27.15 -5.98 -12.64
CA LYS A 119 -27.98 -6.97 -11.93
C LYS A 119 -29.26 -6.32 -11.47
N GLU A 120 -30.30 -7.13 -11.29
CA GLU A 120 -31.57 -6.68 -10.77
C GLU A 120 -31.88 -7.41 -9.46
N VAL A 121 -32.32 -6.66 -8.47
CA VAL A 121 -32.69 -7.17 -7.14
C VAL A 121 -34.05 -6.62 -6.75
N VAL A 122 -34.88 -7.42 -6.13
CA VAL A 122 -36.10 -6.96 -5.47
C VAL A 122 -35.80 -6.76 -3.99
N PRO A 123 -35.70 -5.51 -3.49
CA PRO A 123 -35.42 -5.26 -2.07
C PRO A 123 -36.52 -5.80 -1.18
N GLU A 124 -36.14 -6.33 -0.03
CA GLU A 124 -37.10 -6.81 0.99
C GLU A 124 -37.11 -5.87 2.20
N LYS A 125 -38.28 -5.73 2.84
CA LYS A 125 -38.46 -4.86 3.99
C LYS A 125 -38.10 -5.60 5.28
N ASP A 126 -37.14 -5.07 6.02
CA ASP A 126 -36.74 -5.64 7.30
C ASP A 126 -37.76 -5.31 8.42
N LEU A 127 -37.58 -5.92 9.60
CA LEU A 127 -38.49 -5.69 10.76
C LEU A 127 -38.50 -4.24 11.25
N SER A 128 -37.50 -3.43 10.89
CA SER A 128 -37.46 -2.00 11.20
C SER A 128 -38.20 -1.15 10.16
N GLY A 129 -38.77 -1.76 9.13
CA GLY A 129 -39.48 -1.10 8.05
C GLY A 129 -38.58 -0.54 6.94
N LYS A 130 -37.26 -0.82 6.96
CA LYS A 130 -36.31 -0.37 5.94
C LYS A 130 -36.14 -1.42 4.84
N PHE A 131 -36.05 -0.96 3.59
CA PHE A 131 -35.74 -1.85 2.49
C PHE A 131 -34.24 -2.22 2.46
N ARG A 132 -33.94 -3.48 2.20
CA ARG A 132 -32.60 -4.07 2.17
C ARG A 132 -32.36 -4.84 0.89
N LEU A 133 -31.14 -4.75 0.36
CA LEU A 133 -30.70 -5.53 -0.79
C LEU A 133 -30.25 -6.95 -0.40
N GLY A 134 -30.06 -7.24 0.88
CA GLY A 134 -29.49 -8.51 1.32
C GLY A 134 -28.02 -8.65 0.92
N LEU A 135 -27.23 -7.60 1.15
CA LEU A 135 -25.81 -7.54 0.87
C LEU A 135 -25.02 -7.14 2.11
N PHE A 136 -23.93 -7.85 2.37
CA PHE A 136 -22.86 -7.34 3.23
C PHE A 136 -21.92 -6.50 2.37
N VAL A 137 -21.77 -5.25 2.73
CA VAL A 137 -20.91 -4.31 2.00
C VAL A 137 -19.93 -3.61 2.94
N ARG A 138 -18.81 -3.17 2.38
CA ARG A 138 -17.79 -2.39 3.07
C ARG A 138 -17.27 -1.29 2.14
N ASP A 139 -17.11 -0.09 2.67
CA ASP A 139 -16.44 1.00 1.99
C ASP A 139 -14.92 0.91 2.18
N GLY A 140 -14.19 1.08 1.09
CA GLY A 140 -12.75 1.21 1.08
C GLY A 140 -11.97 0.12 1.83
N ALA A 141 -10.77 0.47 2.22
CA ALA A 141 -9.87 -0.34 3.04
C ALA A 141 -9.17 0.55 4.08
N SER A 142 -9.06 0.07 5.29
CA SER A 142 -8.33 0.76 6.37
C SER A 142 -7.35 -0.18 7.05
N GLY A 143 -6.33 0.40 7.66
CA GLY A 143 -5.33 -0.38 8.37
C GLY A 143 -4.25 0.49 9.00
N ILE A 144 -3.25 -0.19 9.55
CA ILE A 144 -2.04 0.41 10.13
C ILE A 144 -0.86 0.07 9.23
N GLY A 145 0.00 1.05 9.01
CA GLY A 145 1.23 0.89 8.24
C GLY A 145 2.25 1.95 8.59
N THR A 146 3.39 1.89 7.96
CA THR A 146 4.51 2.80 8.23
C THR A 146 4.79 3.67 7.00
N VAL A 147 4.97 4.98 7.21
CA VAL A 147 5.47 5.89 6.18
C VAL A 147 6.96 5.64 6.00
N THR A 148 7.38 5.42 4.75
CA THR A 148 8.79 5.16 4.44
C THR A 148 9.57 6.46 4.37
N PHE A 149 9.08 7.42 3.62
CA PHE A 149 9.70 8.74 3.47
C PHE A 149 8.67 9.79 3.10
N VAL A 150 9.06 11.05 3.30
CA VAL A 150 8.34 12.23 2.83
C VAL A 150 9.31 13.07 2.01
N LYS A 151 8.94 13.46 0.79
CA LYS A 151 9.73 14.34 -0.06
C LYS A 151 9.67 15.80 0.42
N LYS A 152 10.55 16.65 -0.10
CA LYS A 152 10.60 18.08 0.26
C LYS A 152 9.30 18.82 -0.07
N ASP A 153 8.64 18.44 -1.17
CA ASP A 153 7.33 18.98 -1.61
C ASP A 153 6.14 18.45 -0.81
N GLY A 154 6.37 17.49 0.09
CA GLY A 154 5.36 16.87 0.94
C GLY A 154 4.78 15.57 0.39
N GLU A 155 5.17 15.10 -0.78
CA GLU A 155 4.78 13.76 -1.23
C GLU A 155 5.32 12.69 -0.28
N PHE A 156 4.49 11.72 0.06
CA PHE A 156 4.90 10.58 0.89
C PHE A 156 4.70 9.26 0.15
N THR A 157 5.49 8.27 0.54
CA THR A 157 5.30 6.88 0.17
C THR A 157 5.32 6.01 1.43
N ALA A 158 4.40 5.04 1.51
CA ALA A 158 4.23 4.16 2.66
C ALA A 158 3.93 2.72 2.22
N LEU A 159 4.04 1.76 3.15
CA LEU A 159 3.75 0.33 3.03
C LEU A 159 4.76 -0.46 2.18
N GLY A 160 5.22 0.05 1.05
CA GLY A 160 6.11 -0.67 0.13
C GLY A 160 5.46 -1.83 -0.64
N HIS A 161 4.15 -2.02 -0.49
CA HIS A 161 3.32 -2.99 -1.20
C HIS A 161 1.89 -2.46 -1.32
N PRO A 162 1.09 -2.96 -2.27
CA PRO A 162 -0.29 -2.53 -2.42
C PRO A 162 -1.17 -2.98 -1.24
N VAL A 163 -2.22 -2.23 -1.01
CA VAL A 163 -3.38 -2.69 -0.25
C VAL A 163 -4.29 -3.45 -1.22
N CYS A 164 -4.60 -4.69 -0.90
CA CYS A 164 -5.35 -5.58 -1.77
C CYS A 164 -6.65 -6.04 -1.12
N GLU A 165 -7.67 -6.25 -1.94
CA GLU A 165 -8.87 -7.00 -1.61
C GLU A 165 -8.87 -8.28 -2.45
N LYS A 166 -8.90 -9.45 -1.80
CA LYS A 166 -8.86 -10.77 -2.48
C LYS A 166 -7.77 -10.85 -3.56
N GLU A 167 -6.54 -10.51 -3.20
CA GLU A 167 -5.35 -10.53 -4.08
C GLU A 167 -5.36 -9.50 -5.22
N LYS A 168 -6.39 -8.67 -5.35
CA LYS A 168 -6.44 -7.56 -6.32
C LYS A 168 -6.12 -6.24 -5.64
N ILE A 169 -5.34 -5.40 -6.33
CA ILE A 169 -5.01 -4.06 -5.83
C ILE A 169 -6.30 -3.25 -5.73
N THR A 170 -6.57 -2.74 -4.53
CA THR A 170 -7.69 -1.83 -4.29
C THR A 170 -7.47 -0.52 -5.05
N GLU A 171 -8.32 -0.22 -6.04
CA GLU A 171 -8.26 1.04 -6.76
C GLU A 171 -8.67 2.19 -5.84
N ALA A 172 -7.70 3.04 -5.50
CA ALA A 172 -7.96 4.18 -4.64
C ALA A 172 -8.55 5.34 -5.45
N SER A 173 -9.75 5.81 -5.08
CA SER A 173 -10.31 7.08 -5.54
C SER A 173 -9.87 8.26 -4.66
N GLY A 174 -9.14 7.98 -3.58
CA GLY A 174 -8.61 8.90 -2.61
C GLY A 174 -8.41 8.21 -1.27
N GLY A 175 -8.24 8.99 -0.22
CA GLY A 175 -8.12 8.46 1.14
C GLY A 175 -7.41 9.41 2.07
N ASN A 176 -7.28 8.98 3.30
CA ASN A 176 -6.70 9.79 4.37
C ASN A 176 -5.60 9.00 5.09
N LEU A 177 -4.61 9.75 5.57
CA LEU A 177 -3.56 9.27 6.46
C LEU A 177 -3.73 9.94 7.81
N TYR A 178 -3.74 9.16 8.88
CA TYR A 178 -3.95 9.64 10.25
C TYR A 178 -2.74 9.37 11.14
N ARG A 179 -2.57 10.16 12.18
CA ARG A 179 -1.65 9.79 13.25
C ARG A 179 -2.11 8.49 13.88
N CYS A 180 -1.16 7.64 14.25
CA CYS A 180 -1.45 6.39 14.94
C CYS A 180 -0.50 6.26 16.14
N SER A 181 -1.02 5.71 17.24
CA SER A 181 -0.23 5.33 18.41
C SER A 181 -0.37 3.84 18.64
N VAL A 182 0.75 3.13 18.78
CA VAL A 182 0.79 1.71 19.06
C VAL A 182 0.62 1.50 20.56
N PHE A 183 -0.38 0.73 20.98
CA PHE A 183 -0.60 0.38 22.38
C PHE A 183 -0.26 -1.07 22.71
N GLY A 184 0.14 -1.86 21.71
CA GLY A 184 0.57 -3.23 21.92
C GLY A 184 0.98 -3.93 20.63
N VAL A 185 1.60 -5.09 20.80
CA VAL A 185 2.04 -5.96 19.70
C VAL A 185 1.54 -7.38 19.95
N SER A 186 0.81 -7.94 18.97
CA SER A 186 0.61 -9.38 18.89
C SER A 186 1.86 -9.99 18.30
N LYS A 187 2.57 -10.80 19.08
CA LYS A 187 3.83 -11.42 18.67
C LYS A 187 3.62 -12.37 17.49
N GLY A 188 4.49 -12.26 16.49
CA GLY A 188 4.56 -13.22 15.39
C GLY A 188 5.20 -14.53 15.85
N GLU A 189 4.59 -15.63 15.45
CA GLU A 189 5.07 -16.98 15.69
C GLU A 189 5.06 -17.78 14.39
N ARG A 190 5.75 -18.92 14.39
CA ARG A 190 5.75 -19.80 13.21
C ARG A 190 4.32 -20.22 12.83
N GLY A 191 3.92 -19.91 11.62
CA GLY A 191 2.57 -20.19 11.10
C GLY A 191 1.52 -19.11 11.43
N LYS A 192 1.89 -18.08 12.19
CA LYS A 192 0.99 -16.98 12.58
C LYS A 192 1.71 -15.64 12.47
N ALA A 193 1.24 -14.79 11.58
CA ALA A 193 1.73 -13.42 11.51
C ALA A 193 1.37 -12.65 12.78
N GLY A 194 2.32 -11.85 13.28
CA GLY A 194 2.06 -10.89 14.34
C GLY A 194 1.48 -9.59 13.81
N GLU A 195 1.07 -8.68 14.70
CA GLU A 195 0.39 -7.44 14.34
C GLU A 195 0.67 -6.34 15.36
N LEU A 196 0.89 -5.11 14.87
CA LEU A 196 0.83 -3.90 15.70
C LEU A 196 -0.62 -3.57 16.02
N LYS A 197 -0.92 -3.37 17.30
CA LYS A 197 -2.22 -2.86 17.75
C LYS A 197 -2.10 -1.38 18.01
N GLY A 198 -2.84 -0.58 17.26
CA GLY A 198 -2.78 0.86 17.36
C GLY A 198 -4.15 1.50 17.25
N VAL A 199 -4.21 2.75 17.66
CA VAL A 199 -5.39 3.60 17.55
C VAL A 199 -5.04 4.85 16.74
N PHE A 200 -6.00 5.34 15.99
CA PHE A 200 -5.87 6.63 15.32
C PHE A 200 -5.94 7.73 16.38
N VAL A 201 -5.06 8.71 16.29
CA VAL A 201 -4.94 9.80 17.25
C VAL A 201 -5.44 11.09 16.62
N GLY A 202 -6.55 11.62 17.17
CA GLY A 202 -7.22 12.80 16.65
C GLY A 202 -8.06 12.50 15.39
N ASP A 203 -8.98 13.43 15.09
CA ASP A 203 -9.95 13.27 13.99
C ASP A 203 -9.44 13.84 12.66
N ALA A 204 -8.38 14.68 12.71
CA ALA A 204 -7.87 15.34 11.51
C ALA A 204 -6.80 14.47 10.82
N PRO A 205 -6.93 14.24 9.50
CA PRO A 205 -5.90 13.56 8.74
C PRO A 205 -4.61 14.38 8.66
N ILE A 206 -3.47 13.71 8.66
CA ILE A 206 -2.14 14.30 8.49
C ILE A 206 -1.68 14.31 7.03
N GLY A 207 -2.39 13.61 6.16
CA GLY A 207 -2.11 13.53 4.74
C GLY A 207 -3.29 12.98 3.95
N THR A 208 -3.23 13.16 2.63
CA THR A 208 -4.22 12.66 1.68
C THR A 208 -3.59 11.61 0.80
N ILE A 209 -4.20 10.43 0.73
CA ILE A 209 -3.80 9.34 -0.15
C ILE A 209 -4.33 9.65 -1.56
N ARG A 210 -3.46 9.52 -2.56
CA ARG A 210 -3.80 9.73 -3.97
C ARG A 210 -3.83 8.46 -4.78
N LYS A 211 -2.95 7.50 -4.45
CA LYS A 211 -2.78 6.26 -5.22
C LYS A 211 -2.42 5.09 -4.30
N ASN A 212 -2.93 3.93 -4.67
CA ASN A 212 -2.47 2.63 -4.18
C ASN A 212 -1.80 1.92 -5.35
N THR A 213 -0.51 1.63 -5.24
CA THR A 213 0.33 1.09 -6.32
C THR A 213 0.99 -0.20 -5.90
N GLU A 214 1.60 -0.94 -6.83
CA GLU A 214 2.41 -2.13 -6.51
C GLU A 214 3.52 -1.85 -5.48
N GLN A 215 4.00 -0.61 -5.41
CA GLN A 215 5.08 -0.15 -4.52
C GLN A 215 4.57 0.47 -3.22
N GLY A 216 3.25 0.46 -2.98
CA GLY A 216 2.61 1.00 -1.79
C GLY A 216 1.66 2.16 -2.06
N ILE A 217 1.22 2.78 -0.97
CA ILE A 217 0.37 3.97 -1.05
C ILE A 217 1.22 5.23 -1.20
N LYS A 218 0.77 6.13 -2.08
CA LYS A 218 1.38 7.43 -2.33
C LYS A 218 0.36 8.54 -2.13
N GLY A 219 0.81 9.67 -1.60
CA GLY A 219 -0.05 10.80 -1.33
C GLY A 219 0.74 12.04 -0.96
N VAL A 220 0.08 13.02 -0.34
CA VAL A 220 0.70 14.28 0.07
C VAL A 220 0.36 14.56 1.53
N MET A 221 1.37 14.92 2.31
CA MET A 221 1.19 15.39 3.68
C MET A 221 0.43 16.72 3.70
N ASN A 222 -0.43 16.92 4.66
CA ASN A 222 -1.13 18.18 4.84
C ASN A 222 -0.15 19.31 5.18
N LYS A 223 -0.50 20.55 4.83
CA LYS A 223 0.36 21.73 5.06
C LYS A 223 0.80 21.89 6.52
N ASN A 224 -0.05 21.46 7.45
CA ASN A 224 0.21 21.54 8.89
C ASN A 224 1.00 20.33 9.44
N PHE A 225 1.43 19.42 8.59
CA PHE A 225 2.29 18.32 9.03
C PHE A 225 3.68 18.85 9.38
N ASP A 226 4.06 18.68 10.63
CA ASP A 226 5.37 19.13 11.12
C ASP A 226 6.47 18.17 10.68
N LYS A 227 7.26 18.61 9.70
CA LYS A 227 8.43 17.89 9.19
C LYS A 227 9.68 18.12 10.04
N SER A 228 9.69 19.07 10.96
CA SER A 228 10.89 19.41 11.76
C SER A 228 11.36 18.26 12.66
N SER A 229 10.44 17.36 13.01
CA SER A 229 10.74 16.14 13.77
C SER A 229 11.38 15.03 12.92
N LEU A 230 11.47 15.20 11.61
CA LEU A 230 12.03 14.21 10.68
C LEU A 230 13.45 14.60 10.28
N SER A 231 14.36 13.62 10.24
CA SER A 231 15.71 13.82 9.75
C SER A 231 15.75 13.74 8.22
N GLU A 232 16.52 14.61 7.58
CA GLU A 232 16.85 14.46 6.16
C GLU A 232 17.83 13.29 5.98
N ILE A 233 17.63 12.53 4.91
CA ILE A 233 18.47 11.40 4.55
C ILE A 233 18.61 11.31 3.02
N GLU A 234 19.80 10.96 2.55
CA GLU A 234 20.03 10.65 1.15
C GLU A 234 19.54 9.24 0.81
N THR A 235 18.99 9.08 -0.38
CA THR A 235 18.66 7.75 -0.90
C THR A 235 19.91 7.07 -1.45
N GLY A 236 19.92 5.73 -1.49
CA GLY A 236 21.07 4.99 -1.97
C GLY A 236 20.72 3.57 -2.42
N GLU A 237 21.72 2.85 -2.89
CA GLU A 237 21.59 1.45 -3.25
C GLU A 237 21.99 0.55 -2.07
N ALA A 238 21.25 -0.56 -1.91
CA ALA A 238 21.56 -1.56 -0.90
C ALA A 238 22.66 -2.51 -1.37
N SER A 239 23.45 -2.98 -0.43
CA SER A 239 24.35 -4.12 -0.56
C SER A 239 23.96 -5.24 0.42
N ILE A 240 24.44 -6.47 0.17
CA ILE A 240 24.31 -7.57 1.14
C ILE A 240 25.14 -7.20 2.36
N GLY A 241 24.60 -7.45 3.57
CA GLY A 241 25.28 -7.16 4.83
C GLY A 241 24.39 -6.47 5.86
N GLU A 242 25.02 -5.92 6.88
CA GLU A 242 24.34 -5.24 7.99
C GLU A 242 23.60 -3.99 7.52
N ALA A 243 22.43 -3.78 8.09
CA ALA A 243 21.55 -2.63 7.89
C ALA A 243 20.65 -2.44 9.12
N ALA A 244 19.82 -1.43 9.11
CA ALA A 244 18.82 -1.21 10.13
C ALA A 244 17.44 -0.92 9.51
N ILE A 245 16.38 -1.20 10.25
CA ILE A 245 15.04 -0.70 9.97
C ILE A 245 14.64 0.32 11.02
N ILE A 246 13.89 1.34 10.58
CA ILE A 246 13.29 2.31 11.49
C ILE A 246 11.81 1.97 11.61
N ALA A 247 11.37 1.65 12.81
CA ALA A 247 9.98 1.25 13.06
C ALA A 247 9.46 1.80 14.39
N THR A 248 8.15 1.91 14.49
CA THR A 248 7.43 2.25 15.72
C THR A 248 6.71 1.00 16.20
N ILE A 249 7.08 0.48 17.36
CA ILE A 249 6.48 -0.71 17.98
C ILE A 249 5.82 -0.41 19.34
N ASP A 250 6.00 0.81 19.83
CA ASP A 250 5.38 1.28 21.06
C ASP A 250 5.12 2.80 20.96
N GLY A 251 3.94 3.22 21.37
CA GLY A 251 3.50 4.61 21.31
C GLY A 251 3.64 5.21 19.91
N VAL A 252 4.40 6.29 19.83
CA VAL A 252 4.73 7.02 18.60
C VAL A 252 6.24 7.09 18.35
N LYS A 253 7.04 6.43 19.20
CA LYS A 253 8.49 6.47 19.19
C LYS A 253 9.05 5.65 18.03
N ARG A 254 9.82 6.30 17.17
CA ARG A 254 10.60 5.63 16.14
C ARG A 254 11.88 5.06 16.76
N GLU A 255 12.16 3.80 16.50
CA GLU A 255 13.35 3.11 17.00
C GLU A 255 14.06 2.40 15.84
N GLU A 256 15.39 2.27 16.01
CA GLU A 256 16.24 1.55 15.08
C GLU A 256 16.42 0.12 15.54
N PHE A 257 16.25 -0.83 14.60
CA PHE A 257 16.43 -2.27 14.83
C PHE A 257 17.38 -2.87 13.81
N LYS A 258 18.36 -3.65 14.28
CA LYS A 258 19.37 -4.28 13.44
C LYS A 258 18.78 -5.38 12.57
N ILE A 259 19.19 -5.39 11.30
CA ILE A 259 18.88 -6.42 10.32
C ILE A 259 20.08 -6.79 9.49
N VAL A 260 19.97 -7.86 8.72
CA VAL A 260 20.90 -8.20 7.64
C VAL A 260 20.13 -8.30 6.33
N ILE A 261 20.62 -7.64 5.30
CA ILE A 261 20.18 -7.85 3.92
C ILE A 261 20.90 -9.11 3.42
N VAL A 262 20.15 -10.20 3.28
CA VAL A 262 20.71 -11.53 2.91
C VAL A 262 20.81 -11.68 1.39
N LYS A 263 19.89 -11.05 0.65
CA LYS A 263 19.86 -11.08 -0.82
C LYS A 263 19.37 -9.73 -1.34
N ASN A 264 19.96 -9.28 -2.44
CA ASN A 264 19.52 -8.13 -3.22
C ASN A 264 19.36 -8.54 -4.69
N ASP A 265 18.11 -8.50 -5.19
CA ASP A 265 17.76 -8.78 -6.58
C ASP A 265 17.29 -7.48 -7.25
N LYS A 266 18.20 -6.83 -7.95
CA LYS A 266 17.96 -5.52 -8.58
C LYS A 266 16.96 -5.59 -9.75
N ASN A 267 16.71 -6.77 -10.31
CA ASN A 267 15.82 -6.94 -11.47
C ASN A 267 14.34 -7.03 -11.08
N LYS A 268 14.04 -7.19 -9.80
CA LYS A 268 12.66 -7.23 -9.32
C LYS A 268 12.08 -5.84 -9.17
N LYS A 269 10.81 -5.67 -9.51
CA LYS A 269 10.04 -4.43 -9.28
C LYS A 269 9.57 -4.29 -7.83
N THR A 270 9.36 -5.42 -7.15
CA THR A 270 8.98 -5.54 -5.74
C THR A 270 9.78 -6.68 -5.11
N ARG A 271 9.86 -6.74 -3.77
CA ARG A 271 10.55 -7.81 -3.04
C ARG A 271 12.02 -7.98 -3.48
N ASN A 272 12.70 -6.85 -3.66
CA ASN A 272 14.12 -6.82 -4.08
C ASN A 272 15.03 -7.47 -3.05
N TYR A 273 14.74 -7.26 -1.75
CA TYR A 273 15.58 -7.72 -0.65
C TYR A 273 14.96 -8.92 0.07
N LEU A 274 15.81 -9.88 0.42
CA LEU A 274 15.54 -10.82 1.49
C LEU A 274 16.25 -10.27 2.73
N ILE A 275 15.50 -10.00 3.80
CA ILE A 275 16.03 -9.45 5.04
C ILE A 275 15.85 -10.43 6.19
N LYS A 276 16.74 -10.35 7.18
CA LYS A 276 16.67 -11.09 8.43
C LYS A 276 16.84 -10.13 9.62
N ILE A 277 15.89 -10.16 10.54
CA ILE A 277 15.99 -9.44 11.80
C ILE A 277 17.05 -10.09 12.68
N THR A 278 17.98 -9.28 13.20
CA THR A 278 19.03 -9.71 14.12
C THR A 278 18.93 -8.99 15.46
N ASP A 279 18.09 -7.96 15.56
CA ASP A 279 17.85 -7.23 16.81
C ASP A 279 17.08 -8.08 17.82
N LYS A 280 17.74 -8.38 18.95
CA LYS A 280 17.14 -9.21 20.02
C LYS A 280 15.93 -8.56 20.68
N ARG A 281 15.86 -7.21 20.74
CA ARG A 281 14.73 -6.49 21.34
C ARG A 281 13.48 -6.69 20.50
N LEU A 282 13.59 -6.49 19.17
CA LEU A 282 12.48 -6.68 18.25
C LEU A 282 12.00 -8.14 18.24
N ILE A 283 12.93 -9.10 18.21
CA ILE A 283 12.59 -10.53 18.28
C ILE A 283 11.87 -10.85 19.59
N SER A 284 12.34 -10.30 20.72
CA SER A 284 11.72 -10.55 22.03
C SER A 284 10.27 -10.02 22.09
N VAL A 285 10.04 -8.79 21.64
CA VAL A 285 8.75 -8.10 21.74
C VAL A 285 7.78 -8.55 20.65
N ALA A 286 8.22 -8.56 19.40
CA ALA A 286 7.36 -8.77 18.25
C ALA A 286 7.52 -10.16 17.58
N GLY A 287 8.54 -10.92 17.93
CA GLY A 287 8.89 -12.18 17.24
C GLY A 287 9.63 -11.98 15.94
N GLY A 288 9.70 -10.76 15.43
CA GLY A 288 10.29 -10.38 14.16
C GLY A 288 9.48 -9.28 13.46
N ILE A 289 9.29 -9.41 12.15
CA ILE A 289 8.46 -8.50 11.37
C ILE A 289 6.99 -8.83 11.63
N VAL A 290 6.18 -7.82 11.91
CA VAL A 290 4.74 -7.95 12.15
C VAL A 290 3.94 -7.04 11.22
N GLN A 291 2.65 -7.31 11.06
CA GLN A 291 1.73 -6.44 10.31
C GLN A 291 1.72 -5.04 10.94
N GLY A 292 1.69 -4.01 10.11
CA GLY A 292 1.88 -2.60 10.51
C GLY A 292 3.32 -2.11 10.33
N MET A 293 4.34 -2.98 10.32
CA MET A 293 5.74 -2.62 10.00
C MET A 293 6.00 -2.48 8.50
N SER A 294 5.06 -2.84 7.64
CA SER A 294 5.15 -2.60 6.19
C SER A 294 5.39 -1.12 5.91
N GLY A 295 6.43 -0.79 5.14
CA GLY A 295 6.89 0.57 4.90
C GLY A 295 8.01 1.04 5.83
N SER A 296 8.38 0.27 6.87
CA SER A 296 9.52 0.64 7.74
C SER A 296 10.77 0.86 6.91
N PRO A 297 11.38 2.07 6.94
CA PRO A 297 12.58 2.39 6.16
C PRO A 297 13.73 1.42 6.46
N ILE A 298 14.44 1.00 5.43
CA ILE A 298 15.71 0.27 5.55
C ILE A 298 16.84 1.27 5.32
N VAL A 299 17.70 1.43 6.33
CA VAL A 299 18.85 2.32 6.31
C VAL A 299 20.12 1.49 6.31
N GLN A 300 21.04 1.80 5.41
CA GLN A 300 22.36 1.18 5.31
C GLN A 300 23.41 2.22 4.99
N ASN A 301 24.51 2.25 5.75
CA ASN A 301 25.61 3.21 5.58
C ASN A 301 25.13 4.68 5.56
N GLY A 302 24.17 5.03 6.43
CA GLY A 302 23.62 6.38 6.53
C GLY A 302 22.70 6.79 5.38
N LYS A 303 22.27 5.85 4.50
CA LYS A 303 21.38 6.11 3.37
C LYS A 303 20.10 5.30 3.46
N LEU A 304 18.99 5.89 2.99
CA LEU A 304 17.73 5.19 2.81
C LEU A 304 17.83 4.32 1.55
N VAL A 305 17.82 3.00 1.74
CA VAL A 305 18.01 2.05 0.64
C VAL A 305 16.72 1.31 0.25
N GLY A 306 15.68 1.36 1.08
CA GLY A 306 14.41 0.68 0.78
C GLY A 306 13.45 0.68 1.96
N ALA A 307 12.49 -0.23 1.90
CA ALA A 307 11.49 -0.43 2.94
C ALA A 307 11.14 -1.91 3.14
N VAL A 308 10.74 -2.26 4.37
CA VAL A 308 10.15 -3.57 4.70
C VAL A 308 8.80 -3.71 4.01
N THR A 309 8.49 -4.90 3.45
CA THR A 309 7.21 -5.13 2.78
C THR A 309 6.43 -6.29 3.38
N HIS A 310 6.95 -7.51 3.32
CA HIS A 310 6.24 -8.72 3.72
C HIS A 310 7.05 -9.54 4.71
N VAL A 311 6.36 -10.20 5.62
CA VAL A 311 6.93 -11.17 6.57
C VAL A 311 6.79 -12.60 6.03
N PHE A 312 7.70 -13.48 6.38
CA PHE A 312 7.53 -14.92 6.19
C PHE A 312 6.72 -15.50 7.35
N VAL A 313 5.52 -15.98 7.05
CA VAL A 313 4.62 -16.51 8.08
C VAL A 313 5.27 -17.68 8.85
N ASN A 314 6.10 -18.49 8.18
CA ASN A 314 6.78 -19.63 8.82
C ASN A 314 8.10 -19.26 9.51
N ASP A 315 8.58 -18.01 9.36
CA ASP A 315 9.77 -17.49 10.07
C ASP A 315 9.67 -15.95 10.14
N PRO A 316 8.99 -15.42 11.16
CA PRO A 316 8.79 -13.96 11.31
C PRO A 316 10.08 -13.16 11.43
N THR A 317 11.22 -13.80 11.72
CA THR A 317 12.52 -13.14 11.73
C THR A 317 13.01 -12.81 10.31
N ARG A 318 12.34 -13.30 9.27
CA ARG A 318 12.66 -13.04 7.86
C ARG A 318 11.51 -12.36 7.13
N GLY A 319 11.86 -11.64 6.10
CA GLY A 319 10.88 -11.01 5.23
C GLY A 319 11.49 -10.43 3.96
N TYR A 320 10.65 -9.75 3.22
CA TYR A 320 11.06 -9.04 2.01
C TYR A 320 11.14 -7.54 2.25
N GLY A 321 11.96 -6.89 1.47
CA GLY A 321 12.02 -5.44 1.32
C GLY A 321 11.99 -5.04 -0.15
N ILE A 322 11.58 -3.81 -0.41
CA ILE A 322 11.58 -3.16 -1.72
C ILE A 322 12.72 -2.14 -1.78
N SER A 323 13.34 -2.00 -2.95
CA SER A 323 14.36 -0.96 -3.20
C SER A 323 13.73 0.43 -3.19
N ILE A 324 14.45 1.41 -2.64
CA ILE A 324 14.01 2.81 -2.66
C ILE A 324 13.85 3.33 -4.10
N ALA A 325 14.70 2.91 -5.02
CA ALA A 325 14.61 3.29 -6.44
C ALA A 325 13.29 2.87 -7.12
N ASN A 326 12.61 1.84 -6.60
CA ASN A 326 11.30 1.42 -7.09
C ASN A 326 10.15 2.18 -6.42
N MET A 327 10.38 2.84 -5.29
CA MET A 327 9.38 3.59 -4.53
C MET A 327 9.33 5.08 -4.91
N LEU A 328 10.44 5.65 -5.36
CA LEU A 328 10.55 7.03 -5.85
C LEU A 328 9.78 7.20 -7.16
#